data_a5de97197bdfbae04c8f5cde4e020541
#
_entry.id   a5de97197bdfbae04c8f5cde4e020541
#
_cell.length_a   1.000
_cell.length_b   1.000
_cell.length_c   1.000
_cell.angle_alpha   90.00
_cell.angle_beta   90.00
_cell.angle_gamma   90.00
#
_symmetry.space_group_name_H-M   'P 1'
#
loop_
_entity.id
_entity.type
_entity.pdbx_description
1 polymer ?
#
loop_
_entity_poly.entity_id
_entity_poly.type
_entity_poly.pdbx_seq_one_letter_code
_entity_poly.pdbx_strand_id
1 'polypeptide(L)'
;MKHKKGFAADLLTLIISALLSVSAFAASDGFSDVPEASPFYESVAYLAGRGITYGTGNGRYAPDTPITVRQWATMICRAFDKEDALLDPAGYGGDACINQGYADGWLNLPAMAAPDSRLCRYAIYESGFAAFDIALYSSQLYPEGETLSSQDNAFHAAVSFGLCEDTCAGTDIITRGEAADLLYALLTGEFTVAPPPILETIPLNNKEGVHLNSYLLELQKIPEPIRQAFAERGWQYTIDYAYLARLSEERNMSCIGATNYGSRQITVSSAGATVHEFGHFLDELMGFPSQTEGFYQEESGTAAALLRPYALTNEQEYFADCFVYWLTYRDDSKKMASLCSAAPKTYAYLLALESQNWQPAA
;
A
#
# COMPACT_ATOMS: atom_id res chain seq x y z
N MET A 1 5.24 -24.52 -4.42
CA MET A 1 6.32 -23.56 -4.15
C MET A 1 6.90 -23.11 -5.49
N LYS A 2 6.45 -22.00 -6.05
CA LYS A 2 7.05 -21.37 -7.23
C LYS A 2 7.49 -19.97 -6.82
N HIS A 3 8.79 -19.73 -6.93
CA HIS A 3 9.46 -18.51 -6.58
C HIS A 3 8.88 -17.31 -7.31
N LYS A 4 8.36 -16.33 -6.57
CA LYS A 4 8.28 -14.93 -7.03
C LYS A 4 9.72 -14.40 -7.02
N LYS A 5 10.41 -14.46 -8.16
CA LYS A 5 11.65 -13.69 -8.36
C LYS A 5 11.25 -12.24 -8.58
N GLY A 6 11.93 -11.34 -7.86
CA GLY A 6 11.59 -9.95 -7.82
C GLY A 6 11.59 -9.28 -9.20
N PHE A 7 10.59 -8.46 -9.40
CA PHE A 7 10.34 -7.61 -10.57
C PHE A 7 11.53 -6.71 -10.96
N ALA A 8 12.41 -6.39 -10.01
CA ALA A 8 13.58 -5.53 -10.23
C ALA A 8 14.67 -6.16 -11.14
N ALA A 9 14.73 -7.50 -11.22
CA ALA A 9 15.72 -8.16 -12.09
C ALA A 9 15.28 -8.18 -13.55
N ASP A 10 13.96 -8.22 -13.79
CA ASP A 10 13.41 -8.28 -15.14
C ASP A 10 13.41 -6.91 -15.84
N LEU A 11 13.28 -5.82 -15.06
CA LEU A 11 13.35 -4.45 -15.60
C LEU A 11 14.74 -4.12 -16.17
N LEU A 12 15.81 -4.59 -15.53
CA LEU A 12 17.19 -4.36 -16.01
C LEU A 12 17.48 -5.17 -17.30
N THR A 13 16.85 -6.33 -17.45
CA THR A 13 16.97 -7.16 -18.66
C THR A 13 16.20 -6.56 -19.83
N LEU A 14 15.08 -5.87 -19.56
CA LEU A 14 14.28 -5.18 -20.58
C LEU A 14 15.02 -3.99 -21.20
N ILE A 15 15.79 -3.24 -20.41
CA ILE A 15 16.59 -2.09 -20.90
C ILE A 15 17.70 -2.55 -21.83
N ILE A 16 18.28 -3.73 -21.63
CA ILE A 16 19.36 -4.28 -22.48
C ILE A 16 18.79 -4.92 -23.76
N SER A 17 17.57 -5.47 -23.72
CA SER A 17 16.90 -6.02 -24.90
C SER A 17 16.35 -4.95 -25.83
N ALA A 18 16.00 -3.78 -25.32
CA ALA A 18 15.46 -2.66 -26.11
C ALA A 18 16.47 -2.04 -27.08
N LEU A 19 17.77 -2.33 -26.93
CA LEU A 19 18.83 -1.84 -27.82
C LEU A 19 19.07 -2.74 -29.04
N LEU A 20 18.43 -3.91 -29.17
CA LEU A 20 18.69 -4.88 -30.22
C LEU A 20 17.51 -5.23 -31.15
N SER A 21 16.34 -4.62 -30.96
CA SER A 21 15.17 -4.88 -31.83
C SER A 21 14.61 -3.65 -32.56
N VAL A 22 15.49 -2.70 -32.90
CA VAL A 22 15.14 -1.63 -33.84
C VAL A 22 15.28 -2.16 -35.26
N SER A 23 14.45 -3.08 -35.67
CA SER A 23 14.29 -3.43 -37.08
C SER A 23 13.12 -4.36 -37.31
N ALA A 24 11.91 -3.82 -37.45
CA ALA A 24 10.82 -4.37 -38.28
C ALA A 24 9.58 -3.47 -38.37
N PHE A 25 9.60 -2.22 -37.93
CA PHE A 25 8.51 -1.27 -38.26
C PHE A 25 9.06 -0.12 -39.14
N ALA A 26 9.79 -0.49 -40.19
CA ALA A 26 10.02 0.40 -41.31
C ALA A 26 8.78 0.33 -42.20
N ALA A 27 8.10 1.49 -42.34
CA ALA A 27 7.00 1.75 -43.26
C ALA A 27 5.64 1.09 -42.91
N SER A 28 5.02 1.52 -41.83
CA SER A 28 3.59 1.83 -41.91
C SER A 28 3.45 3.34 -41.75
N ASP A 29 2.83 4.01 -42.69
CA ASP A 29 2.34 5.37 -42.53
C ASP A 29 1.62 5.41 -41.19
N GLY A 30 2.03 6.31 -40.27
CA GLY A 30 1.45 6.38 -38.90
C GLY A 30 -0.07 6.52 -38.97
N PHE A 31 -0.74 6.49 -37.84
CA PHE A 31 -2.19 6.64 -37.82
C PHE A 31 -2.61 7.95 -38.50
N SER A 32 -3.53 7.85 -39.47
CA SER A 32 -3.96 8.98 -40.32
C SER A 32 -4.56 10.15 -39.55
N ASP A 33 -5.03 9.92 -38.34
CA ASP A 33 -5.61 10.91 -37.43
C ASP A 33 -4.66 11.36 -36.30
N VAL A 34 -3.36 10.95 -36.36
CA VAL A 34 -2.29 11.41 -35.47
C VAL A 34 -1.10 11.84 -36.33
N PRO A 35 -1.20 12.97 -37.06
CA PRO A 35 -0.10 13.50 -37.85
C PRO A 35 1.06 13.96 -36.94
N GLU A 36 2.27 14.15 -37.50
CA GLU A 36 3.46 14.61 -36.77
C GLU A 36 3.25 15.89 -35.94
N ALA A 37 2.31 16.73 -36.36
CA ALA A 37 1.94 17.94 -35.62
C ALA A 37 0.97 17.70 -34.45
N SER A 38 0.47 16.47 -34.29
CA SER A 38 -0.40 16.11 -33.16
C SER A 38 0.39 16.13 -31.85
N PRO A 39 -0.18 16.67 -30.75
CA PRO A 39 0.46 16.59 -29.43
C PRO A 39 0.71 15.14 -28.99
N PHE A 40 -0.06 14.18 -29.49
CA PHE A 40 0.01 12.76 -29.14
C PHE A 40 0.92 11.94 -30.09
N TYR A 41 1.61 12.60 -31.06
CA TYR A 41 2.34 11.87 -32.08
C TYR A 41 3.45 11.00 -31.51
N GLU A 42 4.28 11.56 -30.64
CA GLU A 42 5.44 10.86 -30.06
C GLU A 42 5.01 9.65 -29.23
N SER A 43 4.07 9.83 -28.34
CA SER A 43 3.57 8.76 -27.45
C SER A 43 2.87 7.65 -28.24
N VAL A 44 2.01 8.01 -29.19
CA VAL A 44 1.28 7.02 -30.00
C VAL A 44 2.24 6.27 -30.93
N ALA A 45 3.19 6.95 -31.57
CA ALA A 45 4.20 6.31 -32.43
C ALA A 45 5.09 5.34 -31.62
N TYR A 46 5.51 5.74 -30.41
CA TYR A 46 6.28 4.87 -29.52
C TYR A 46 5.53 3.62 -29.14
N LEU A 47 4.27 3.75 -28.69
CA LEU A 47 3.44 2.64 -28.27
C LEU A 47 3.11 1.70 -29.45
N ALA A 48 2.86 2.25 -30.64
CA ALA A 48 2.63 1.48 -31.85
C ALA A 48 3.89 0.71 -32.27
N GLY A 49 5.06 1.36 -32.23
CA GLY A 49 6.34 0.74 -32.56
C GLY A 49 6.72 -0.42 -31.64
N ARG A 50 6.18 -0.45 -30.44
CA ARG A 50 6.36 -1.54 -29.46
C ARG A 50 5.22 -2.57 -29.46
N GLY A 51 4.24 -2.46 -30.35
CA GLY A 51 3.10 -3.36 -30.40
C GLY A 51 2.10 -3.20 -29.24
N ILE A 52 2.22 -2.12 -28.45
CA ILE A 52 1.32 -1.87 -27.30
C ILE A 52 -0.07 -1.41 -27.78
N THR A 53 -0.12 -0.69 -28.91
CA THR A 53 -1.39 -0.32 -29.54
C THR A 53 -1.40 -0.61 -31.02
N TYR A 54 -2.56 -1.01 -31.53
CA TYR A 54 -2.81 -1.21 -32.95
C TYR A 54 -3.90 -0.25 -33.49
N GLY A 55 -4.26 0.78 -32.67
CA GLY A 55 -5.31 1.71 -33.00
C GLY A 55 -6.71 1.11 -32.87
N THR A 56 -7.66 1.74 -33.60
CA THR A 56 -9.08 1.36 -33.62
C THR A 56 -9.51 0.69 -34.93
N GLY A 57 -8.55 0.42 -35.81
CA GLY A 57 -8.77 -0.11 -37.15
C GLY A 57 -8.73 0.98 -38.22
N ASN A 58 -8.69 0.56 -39.49
CA ASN A 58 -8.66 1.45 -40.67
C ASN A 58 -7.55 2.51 -40.63
N GLY A 59 -6.40 2.19 -40.03
CA GLY A 59 -5.26 3.12 -39.92
C GLY A 59 -5.53 4.34 -38.99
N ARG A 60 -6.44 4.21 -38.04
CA ARG A 60 -6.80 5.28 -37.09
C ARG A 60 -6.48 4.88 -35.66
N TYR A 61 -6.07 5.88 -34.85
CA TYR A 61 -5.86 5.76 -33.39
C TYR A 61 -7.06 6.26 -32.59
N ALA A 62 -7.75 7.28 -33.07
CA ALA A 62 -8.85 8.00 -32.44
C ALA A 62 -8.43 8.69 -31.11
N PRO A 63 -7.44 9.64 -31.13
CA PRO A 63 -6.85 10.21 -29.92
C PRO A 63 -7.85 10.97 -29.04
N ASP A 64 -8.85 11.64 -29.64
CA ASP A 64 -9.83 12.48 -28.95
C ASP A 64 -11.01 11.67 -28.37
N THR A 65 -11.06 10.37 -28.57
CA THR A 65 -12.15 9.53 -28.02
C THR A 65 -11.81 9.08 -26.60
N PRO A 66 -12.81 8.98 -25.71
CA PRO A 66 -12.61 8.42 -24.38
C PRO A 66 -12.00 7.02 -24.43
N ILE A 67 -11.02 6.75 -23.56
CA ILE A 67 -10.50 5.40 -23.40
C ILE A 67 -11.44 4.57 -22.52
N THR A 68 -11.56 3.26 -22.82
CA THR A 68 -12.34 2.33 -22.01
C THR A 68 -11.45 1.49 -21.09
N VAL A 69 -12.04 0.90 -20.04
CA VAL A 69 -11.38 -0.03 -19.14
C VAL A 69 -10.67 -1.15 -19.92
N ARG A 70 -11.36 -1.78 -20.89
CA ARG A 70 -10.83 -2.83 -21.75
C ARG A 70 -9.59 -2.37 -22.52
N GLN A 71 -9.67 -1.19 -23.14
CA GLN A 71 -8.57 -0.65 -23.95
C GLN A 71 -7.34 -0.36 -23.09
N TRP A 72 -7.53 0.26 -21.93
CA TRP A 72 -6.45 0.56 -21.00
C TRP A 72 -5.81 -0.74 -20.45
N ALA A 73 -6.61 -1.68 -19.95
CA ALA A 73 -6.10 -2.96 -19.47
C ALA A 73 -5.32 -3.72 -20.57
N THR A 74 -5.80 -3.70 -21.82
CA THR A 74 -5.10 -4.31 -22.95
C THR A 74 -3.74 -3.64 -23.21
N MET A 75 -3.66 -2.31 -23.15
CA MET A 75 -2.40 -1.58 -23.32
C MET A 75 -1.39 -1.90 -22.21
N ILE A 76 -1.84 -1.96 -20.96
CA ILE A 76 -0.98 -2.37 -19.82
C ILE A 76 -0.49 -3.81 -19.99
N CYS A 77 -1.35 -4.77 -20.32
CA CYS A 77 -0.94 -6.16 -20.56
C CYS A 77 0.12 -6.27 -21.65
N ARG A 78 -0.03 -5.55 -22.75
CA ARG A 78 0.96 -5.53 -23.86
C ARG A 78 2.26 -4.84 -23.44
N ALA A 79 2.18 -3.78 -22.63
CA ALA A 79 3.37 -3.09 -22.14
C ALA A 79 4.26 -3.99 -21.28
N PHE A 80 3.69 -5.03 -20.66
CA PHE A 80 4.39 -5.99 -19.80
C PHE A 80 4.54 -7.39 -20.42
N ASP A 81 4.39 -7.53 -21.75
CA ASP A 81 4.48 -8.81 -22.49
C ASP A 81 3.59 -9.92 -21.92
N LYS A 82 2.46 -9.58 -21.28
CA LYS A 82 1.48 -10.52 -20.74
C LYS A 82 0.46 -10.93 -21.81
N GLU A 83 0.94 -11.17 -23.04
CA GLU A 83 0.09 -11.52 -24.19
C GLU A 83 -0.63 -12.85 -24.03
N ASP A 84 -0.15 -13.75 -23.16
CA ASP A 84 -0.86 -15.00 -22.85
C ASP A 84 -2.29 -14.74 -22.34
N ALA A 85 -2.52 -13.63 -21.67
CA ALA A 85 -3.87 -13.18 -21.28
C ALA A 85 -4.73 -12.78 -22.49
N LEU A 86 -4.10 -12.40 -23.62
CA LEU A 86 -4.78 -12.02 -24.87
C LEU A 86 -5.13 -13.23 -25.73
N LEU A 87 -4.51 -14.38 -25.48
CA LEU A 87 -4.70 -15.63 -26.23
C LEU A 87 -5.86 -16.48 -25.68
N ASP A 88 -6.75 -15.91 -24.85
CA ASP A 88 -7.92 -16.62 -24.37
C ASP A 88 -8.77 -17.12 -25.56
N PRO A 89 -8.92 -18.47 -25.71
CA PRO A 89 -9.69 -19.08 -26.79
C PRO A 89 -11.17 -18.69 -26.78
N ALA A 90 -11.69 -18.12 -25.69
CA ALA A 90 -13.07 -17.64 -25.59
C ALA A 90 -13.31 -16.31 -26.34
N GLY A 91 -12.29 -15.71 -26.97
CA GLY A 91 -12.46 -14.53 -27.84
C GLY A 91 -12.63 -13.19 -27.13
N TYR A 92 -12.35 -13.12 -25.84
CA TYR A 92 -12.51 -11.92 -25.02
C TYR A 92 -11.17 -11.42 -24.47
N GLY A 93 -10.12 -11.38 -25.28
CA GLY A 93 -8.75 -11.05 -24.85
C GLY A 93 -8.64 -9.77 -24.00
N GLY A 94 -9.46 -8.76 -24.28
CA GLY A 94 -9.50 -7.54 -23.45
C GLY A 94 -10.11 -7.75 -22.06
N ASP A 95 -11.04 -8.69 -21.91
CA ASP A 95 -11.62 -9.04 -20.60
C ASP A 95 -10.65 -9.90 -19.79
N ALA A 96 -9.84 -10.74 -20.46
CA ALA A 96 -8.75 -11.46 -19.82
C ALA A 96 -7.71 -10.50 -19.22
N CYS A 97 -7.40 -9.39 -19.90
CA CYS A 97 -6.52 -8.33 -19.37
C CYS A 97 -7.12 -7.62 -18.16
N ILE A 98 -8.45 -7.41 -18.13
CA ILE A 98 -9.15 -6.88 -16.96
C ILE A 98 -9.02 -7.85 -15.79
N ASN A 99 -9.29 -9.14 -16.00
CA ASN A 99 -9.15 -10.17 -14.97
C ASN A 99 -7.71 -10.27 -14.45
N GLN A 100 -6.73 -10.14 -15.35
CA GLN A 100 -5.32 -10.09 -14.99
C GLN A 100 -5.02 -8.88 -14.11
N GLY A 101 -5.57 -7.70 -14.45
CA GLY A 101 -5.40 -6.49 -13.66
C GLY A 101 -5.93 -6.61 -12.23
N TYR A 102 -7.08 -7.27 -12.06
CA TYR A 102 -7.60 -7.57 -10.72
C TYR A 102 -6.74 -8.59 -9.99
N ALA A 103 -6.28 -9.62 -10.67
CA ALA A 103 -5.44 -10.67 -10.07
C ALA A 103 -4.07 -10.15 -9.64
N ASP A 104 -3.48 -9.24 -10.41
CA ASP A 104 -2.19 -8.60 -10.11
C ASP A 104 -2.33 -7.38 -9.18
N GLY A 105 -3.57 -6.91 -8.91
CA GLY A 105 -3.87 -5.83 -7.99
C GLY A 105 -3.65 -4.42 -8.53
N TRP A 106 -3.36 -4.24 -9.83
CA TRP A 106 -3.21 -2.91 -10.43
C TRP A 106 -4.52 -2.31 -10.96
N LEU A 107 -5.58 -3.11 -11.07
CA LEU A 107 -6.90 -2.62 -11.41
C LEU A 107 -7.83 -2.75 -10.21
N ASN A 108 -8.26 -1.61 -9.65
CA ASN A 108 -9.15 -1.55 -8.49
C ASN A 108 -10.38 -0.69 -8.84
N LEU A 109 -11.19 -1.18 -9.78
CA LEU A 109 -12.44 -0.53 -10.15
C LEU A 109 -13.62 -1.17 -9.39
N PRO A 110 -14.72 -0.43 -9.17
CA PRO A 110 -15.94 -1.03 -8.64
C PRO A 110 -16.31 -2.29 -9.44
N ALA A 111 -16.75 -3.34 -8.76
CA ALA A 111 -17.12 -4.62 -9.36
C ALA A 111 -18.20 -4.53 -10.48
N MET A 112 -18.81 -3.36 -10.65
CA MET A 112 -19.81 -3.02 -11.67
C MET A 112 -19.20 -2.27 -12.87
N ALA A 113 -17.90 -1.99 -12.91
CA ALA A 113 -17.30 -1.33 -14.06
C ALA A 113 -17.34 -2.26 -15.26
N ALA A 114 -18.21 -1.95 -16.22
CA ALA A 114 -18.28 -2.71 -17.47
C ALA A 114 -16.98 -2.52 -18.28
N PRO A 115 -16.52 -3.52 -19.04
CA PRO A 115 -15.32 -3.43 -19.87
C PRO A 115 -15.29 -2.21 -20.80
N ASP A 116 -16.45 -1.77 -21.25
CA ASP A 116 -16.60 -0.63 -22.15
C ASP A 116 -16.90 0.71 -21.43
N SER A 117 -16.85 0.71 -20.09
CA SER A 117 -16.92 1.94 -19.30
C SER A 117 -15.72 2.84 -19.58
N ARG A 118 -15.99 4.15 -19.66
CA ARG A 118 -14.95 5.18 -19.83
C ARG A 118 -14.19 5.37 -18.53
N LEU A 119 -12.88 5.59 -18.63
CA LEU A 119 -12.05 5.88 -17.47
C LEU A 119 -11.97 7.38 -17.20
N CYS A 120 -12.03 7.74 -15.92
CA CYS A 120 -11.68 9.07 -15.45
C CYS A 120 -10.21 9.12 -15.00
N ARG A 121 -9.69 10.33 -14.76
CA ARG A 121 -8.31 10.58 -14.35
C ARG A 121 -7.96 9.83 -13.05
N TYR A 122 -8.84 9.85 -12.06
CA TYR A 122 -8.66 9.08 -10.83
C TYR A 122 -8.30 7.61 -11.08
N ALA A 123 -9.12 6.94 -11.88
CA ALA A 123 -8.98 5.51 -12.10
C ALA A 123 -7.74 5.17 -12.94
N ILE A 124 -7.40 5.99 -13.93
CA ILE A 124 -6.27 5.68 -14.82
C ILE A 124 -4.92 5.94 -14.13
N TYR A 125 -4.81 6.99 -13.31
CA TYR A 125 -3.59 7.24 -12.55
C TYR A 125 -3.38 6.19 -11.46
N GLU A 126 -4.43 5.86 -10.68
CA GLU A 126 -4.34 4.80 -9.66
C GLU A 126 -3.88 3.48 -10.29
N SER A 127 -4.54 3.04 -11.38
CA SER A 127 -4.19 1.79 -12.05
C SER A 127 -2.83 1.82 -12.75
N GLY A 128 -2.46 2.97 -13.34
CA GLY A 128 -1.15 3.15 -13.99
C GLY A 128 -0.02 3.06 -12.98
N PHE A 129 -0.09 3.81 -11.89
CA PHE A 129 0.94 3.78 -10.86
C PHE A 129 1.06 2.40 -10.19
N ALA A 130 -0.07 1.74 -9.93
CA ALA A 130 -0.06 0.39 -9.38
C ALA A 130 0.56 -0.63 -10.37
N ALA A 131 0.29 -0.52 -11.67
CA ALA A 131 0.86 -1.41 -12.69
C ALA A 131 2.38 -1.27 -12.82
N PHE A 132 2.92 -0.07 -12.57
CA PHE A 132 4.34 0.23 -12.63
C PHE A 132 5.06 0.18 -11.28
N ASP A 133 4.43 -0.39 -10.25
CA ASP A 133 4.97 -0.48 -8.89
C ASP A 133 5.44 0.88 -8.32
N ILE A 134 4.83 1.98 -8.74
CA ILE A 134 5.10 3.29 -8.18
C ILE A 134 4.45 3.35 -6.80
N ALA A 135 5.26 3.26 -5.76
CA ALA A 135 4.78 3.23 -4.39
C ALA A 135 4.18 4.59 -3.98
N LEU A 136 2.85 4.67 -3.95
CA LEU A 136 2.14 5.83 -3.41
C LEU A 136 1.85 5.60 -1.93
N TYR A 137 2.50 6.35 -1.07
CA TYR A 137 2.19 6.35 0.35
C TYR A 137 0.93 7.18 0.64
N SER A 138 0.17 6.78 1.67
CA SER A 138 -0.97 7.58 2.13
C SER A 138 -0.51 8.99 2.52
N SER A 139 -1.24 10.00 2.07
CA SER A 139 -0.98 11.41 2.42
C SER A 139 -0.97 11.66 3.93
N GLN A 140 -1.74 10.89 4.70
CA GLN A 140 -1.76 10.95 6.18
C GLN A 140 -0.40 10.64 6.83
N LEU A 141 0.51 10.00 6.11
CA LEU A 141 1.84 9.65 6.61
C LEU A 141 2.84 10.81 6.55
N TYR A 142 2.44 11.93 5.94
CA TYR A 142 3.25 13.13 5.85
C TYR A 142 2.76 14.21 6.82
N PRO A 143 3.65 15.10 7.29
CA PRO A 143 3.25 16.26 8.09
C PRO A 143 2.20 17.08 7.34
N GLU A 144 1.14 17.48 8.05
CA GLU A 144 0.02 18.27 7.48
C GLU A 144 -0.72 17.59 6.32
N GLY A 145 -0.49 16.28 6.12
CA GLY A 145 -1.16 15.50 5.07
C GLY A 145 -2.65 15.36 5.34
N GLU A 146 -3.46 15.65 4.34
CA GLU A 146 -4.91 15.47 4.40
C GLU A 146 -5.27 13.98 4.28
N THR A 147 -6.46 13.62 4.78
CA THR A 147 -7.01 12.28 4.55
C THR A 147 -7.57 12.21 3.13
N LEU A 148 -6.78 11.65 2.21
CA LEU A 148 -7.18 11.43 0.82
C LEU A 148 -7.57 9.98 0.58
N SER A 149 -8.49 9.75 -0.36
CA SER A 149 -8.70 8.42 -0.93
C SER A 149 -7.47 7.98 -1.75
N SER A 150 -7.35 6.67 -2.07
CA SER A 150 -6.27 6.18 -2.95
C SER A 150 -6.29 6.87 -4.32
N GLN A 151 -7.48 7.14 -4.85
CA GLN A 151 -7.68 7.82 -6.13
C GLN A 151 -7.27 9.29 -6.09
N ASP A 152 -7.66 10.02 -5.04
CA ASP A 152 -7.23 11.40 -4.84
C ASP A 152 -5.72 11.48 -4.68
N ASN A 153 -5.14 10.56 -3.92
CA ASN A 153 -3.69 10.48 -3.71
C ASN A 153 -2.94 10.22 -5.03
N ALA A 154 -3.45 9.31 -5.87
CA ALA A 154 -2.88 9.06 -7.20
C ALA A 154 -3.00 10.28 -8.13
N PHE A 155 -4.12 11.00 -8.08
CA PHE A 155 -4.31 12.21 -8.86
C PHE A 155 -3.34 13.32 -8.43
N HIS A 156 -3.19 13.57 -7.13
CA HIS A 156 -2.22 14.53 -6.60
C HIS A 156 -0.79 14.16 -6.96
N ALA A 157 -0.43 12.88 -6.93
CA ALA A 157 0.86 12.40 -7.39
C ALA A 157 1.07 12.66 -8.89
N ALA A 158 0.05 12.44 -9.73
CA ALA A 158 0.12 12.73 -11.17
C ALA A 158 0.37 14.21 -11.43
N VAL A 159 -0.29 15.12 -10.71
CA VAL A 159 -0.03 16.56 -10.79
C VAL A 159 1.41 16.89 -10.36
N SER A 160 1.88 16.32 -9.26
CA SER A 160 3.24 16.55 -8.75
C SER A 160 4.32 16.03 -9.68
N PHE A 161 4.05 14.98 -10.43
CA PHE A 161 4.94 14.42 -11.46
C PHE A 161 4.86 15.16 -12.80
N GLY A 162 3.95 16.14 -12.94
CA GLY A 162 3.72 16.86 -14.20
C GLY A 162 3.00 16.02 -15.28
N LEU A 163 2.34 14.94 -14.88
CA LEU A 163 1.54 14.07 -15.76
C LEU A 163 0.12 14.62 -15.98
N CYS A 164 -0.27 15.63 -15.23
CA CYS A 164 -1.53 16.32 -15.31
C CYS A 164 -1.36 17.77 -14.88
N GLU A 165 -2.12 18.68 -15.52
CA GLU A 165 -2.18 20.06 -15.06
C GLU A 165 -3.04 20.14 -13.78
N ASP A 166 -2.73 21.07 -12.89
CA ASP A 166 -3.47 21.33 -11.65
C ASP A 166 -4.89 21.87 -11.88
N THR A 167 -5.18 22.34 -13.09
CA THR A 167 -6.50 22.80 -13.54
C THR A 167 -7.46 21.68 -13.91
N CYS A 168 -6.97 20.43 -14.06
CA CYS A 168 -7.78 19.26 -14.37
C CYS A 168 -8.56 18.78 -13.13
N ALA A 169 -9.69 18.13 -13.35
CA ALA A 169 -10.40 17.42 -12.29
C ALA A 169 -10.18 15.90 -12.39
N GLY A 170 -10.01 15.22 -11.25
CA GLY A 170 -9.82 13.77 -11.21
C GLY A 170 -11.02 12.99 -11.80
N THR A 171 -12.20 13.60 -11.82
CA THR A 171 -13.43 13.04 -12.42
C THR A 171 -13.51 13.21 -13.94
N ASP A 172 -12.62 13.99 -14.55
CA ASP A 172 -12.63 14.19 -16.00
C ASP A 172 -12.35 12.89 -16.73
N ILE A 173 -13.13 12.64 -17.78
CA ILE A 173 -12.94 11.47 -18.64
C ILE A 173 -11.69 11.69 -19.48
N ILE A 174 -10.76 10.72 -19.41
CA ILE A 174 -9.51 10.77 -20.15
C ILE A 174 -9.68 10.23 -21.57
N THR A 175 -9.01 10.87 -22.53
CA THR A 175 -9.00 10.44 -23.92
C THR A 175 -7.94 9.36 -24.17
N ARG A 176 -8.02 8.70 -25.33
CA ARG A 176 -7.03 7.71 -25.76
C ARG A 176 -5.66 8.35 -26.00
N GLY A 177 -5.61 9.60 -26.47
CA GLY A 177 -4.38 10.37 -26.63
C GLY A 177 -3.70 10.62 -25.27
N GLU A 178 -4.46 11.17 -24.32
CA GLU A 178 -3.96 11.41 -22.97
C GLU A 178 -3.51 10.10 -22.25
N ALA A 179 -4.23 9.01 -22.48
CA ALA A 179 -3.84 7.71 -21.95
C ALA A 179 -2.53 7.17 -22.59
N ALA A 180 -2.30 7.47 -23.88
CA ALA A 180 -1.04 7.16 -24.54
C ALA A 180 0.11 7.97 -23.95
N ASP A 181 -0.08 9.27 -23.73
CA ASP A 181 0.92 10.13 -23.10
C ASP A 181 1.28 9.63 -21.69
N LEU A 182 0.27 9.29 -20.88
CA LEU A 182 0.50 8.71 -19.56
C LEU A 182 1.33 7.41 -19.65
N LEU A 183 0.91 6.47 -20.50
CA LEU A 183 1.61 5.20 -20.61
C LEU A 183 3.04 5.36 -21.17
N TYR A 184 3.22 6.26 -22.13
CA TYR A 184 4.54 6.62 -22.63
C TYR A 184 5.43 7.19 -21.53
N ALA A 185 4.90 8.13 -20.74
CA ALA A 185 5.62 8.70 -19.61
C ALA A 185 6.00 7.63 -18.59
N LEU A 186 5.07 6.74 -18.23
CA LEU A 186 5.34 5.64 -17.28
C LEU A 186 6.39 4.63 -17.79
N LEU A 187 6.45 4.41 -19.11
CA LEU A 187 7.43 3.52 -19.74
C LEU A 187 8.82 4.12 -19.91
N THR A 188 8.93 5.45 -19.97
CA THR A 188 10.18 6.15 -20.29
C THR A 188 10.72 7.04 -19.17
N GLY A 189 9.87 7.39 -18.21
CA GLY A 189 10.21 8.23 -17.07
C GLY A 189 10.60 7.44 -15.83
N GLU A 190 11.18 8.15 -14.87
CA GLU A 190 11.45 7.65 -13.53
C GLU A 190 10.63 8.47 -12.55
N PHE A 191 9.76 7.80 -11.77
CA PHE A 191 8.87 8.43 -10.80
C PHE A 191 9.19 7.92 -9.42
N THR A 192 9.61 8.81 -8.54
CA THR A 192 9.94 8.48 -7.15
C THR A 192 9.11 9.33 -6.20
N VAL A 193 8.40 8.67 -5.30
CA VAL A 193 7.70 9.32 -4.19
C VAL A 193 8.65 9.36 -3.00
N ALA A 194 8.80 10.53 -2.39
CA ALA A 194 9.59 10.66 -1.17
C ALA A 194 9.00 9.75 -0.07
N PRO A 195 9.79 8.91 0.59
CA PRO A 195 9.30 8.07 1.66
C PRO A 195 8.75 8.92 2.82
N PRO A 196 7.68 8.50 3.50
CA PRO A 196 7.17 9.23 4.64
C PRO A 196 8.17 9.18 5.81
N PRO A 197 8.24 10.26 6.64
CA PRO A 197 9.24 10.38 7.70
C PRO A 197 9.27 9.20 8.69
N ILE A 198 8.16 8.53 8.88
CA ILE A 198 8.07 7.35 9.77
C ILE A 198 9.01 6.21 9.33
N LEU A 199 9.29 6.07 8.04
CA LEU A 199 10.24 5.06 7.54
C LEU A 199 11.69 5.36 7.92
N GLU A 200 12.01 6.60 8.23
CA GLU A 200 13.34 7.00 8.72
C GLU A 200 13.52 6.67 10.21
N THR A 201 12.42 6.55 10.96
CA THR A 201 12.43 6.38 12.43
C THR A 201 12.25 4.94 12.88
N ILE A 202 11.67 4.06 12.05
CA ILE A 202 11.41 2.66 12.40
C ILE A 202 12.30 1.73 11.58
N PRO A 203 13.17 0.91 12.22
CA PRO A 203 13.89 -0.16 11.54
C PRO A 203 12.91 -1.21 11.02
N LEU A 204 12.48 -1.08 9.76
CA LEU A 204 11.46 -1.91 9.14
C LEU A 204 12.08 -2.87 8.13
N ASN A 205 11.68 -4.15 8.20
CA ASN A 205 12.08 -5.22 7.29
C ASN A 205 10.83 -5.84 6.64
N ASN A 206 10.56 -5.47 5.39
CA ASN A 206 9.44 -5.99 4.61
C ASN A 206 9.89 -7.21 3.79
N LYS A 207 9.88 -8.41 4.38
CA LYS A 207 10.29 -9.64 3.71
C LYS A 207 9.30 -10.11 2.63
N GLU A 208 8.06 -9.70 2.74
CA GLU A 208 7.00 -10.09 1.83
C GLU A 208 6.90 -9.19 0.59
N GLY A 209 7.58 -8.03 0.60
CA GLY A 209 7.47 -7.02 -0.47
C GLY A 209 6.06 -6.45 -0.60
N VAL A 210 5.25 -6.48 0.47
CA VAL A 210 3.88 -5.96 0.43
C VAL A 210 3.86 -4.45 0.51
N HIS A 211 2.76 -3.87 0.05
CA HIS A 211 2.51 -2.44 0.16
C HIS A 211 2.40 -2.01 1.63
N LEU A 212 3.15 -0.97 2.02
CA LEU A 212 3.36 -0.61 3.43
C LEU A 212 2.30 0.27 4.06
N ASN A 213 1.40 0.90 3.30
CA ASN A 213 0.49 1.93 3.81
C ASN A 213 -0.27 1.53 5.09
N SER A 214 -0.89 0.35 5.11
CA SER A 214 -1.64 -0.12 6.28
C SER A 214 -0.76 -0.29 7.51
N TYR A 215 0.46 -0.80 7.34
CA TYR A 215 1.43 -0.99 8.44
C TYR A 215 1.95 0.35 8.96
N LEU A 216 2.27 1.28 8.05
CA LEU A 216 2.77 2.61 8.42
C LEU A 216 1.70 3.44 9.14
N LEU A 217 0.44 3.35 8.72
CA LEU A 217 -0.68 4.00 9.41
C LEU A 217 -0.88 3.46 10.83
N GLU A 218 -0.70 2.16 11.05
CA GLU A 218 -0.73 1.60 12.40
C GLU A 218 0.50 2.02 13.23
N LEU A 219 1.70 2.01 12.64
CA LEU A 219 2.91 2.51 13.28
C LEU A 219 2.83 3.98 13.65
N GLN A 220 2.14 4.80 12.85
CA GLN A 220 1.95 6.23 13.12
C GLN A 220 1.09 6.49 14.37
N LYS A 221 0.20 5.57 14.75
CA LYS A 221 -0.58 5.67 16.00
C LYS A 221 0.29 5.55 17.25
N ILE A 222 1.44 4.86 17.13
CA ILE A 222 2.38 4.70 18.23
C ILE A 222 3.05 6.05 18.54
N PRO A 223 3.02 6.53 19.79
CA PRO A 223 3.69 7.76 20.17
C PRO A 223 5.17 7.80 19.72
N GLU A 224 5.59 8.93 19.21
CA GLU A 224 6.95 9.08 18.67
C GLU A 224 8.05 8.69 19.66
N PRO A 225 7.98 9.05 20.97
CA PRO A 225 9.00 8.64 21.94
C PRO A 225 9.13 7.12 22.09
N ILE A 226 8.02 6.37 21.95
CA ILE A 226 8.06 4.89 21.95
C ILE A 226 8.77 4.37 20.71
N ARG A 227 8.47 4.95 19.53
CA ARG A 227 9.13 4.57 18.27
C ARG A 227 10.62 4.89 18.28
N GLN A 228 11.02 6.04 18.85
CA GLN A 228 12.43 6.40 19.03
C GLN A 228 13.13 5.42 19.95
N ALA A 229 12.56 5.12 21.13
CA ALA A 229 13.11 4.13 22.06
C ALA A 229 13.23 2.73 21.43
N PHE A 230 12.28 2.33 20.57
CA PHE A 230 12.33 1.08 19.83
C PHE A 230 13.56 1.02 18.91
N ALA A 231 13.80 2.05 18.12
CA ALA A 231 14.96 2.12 17.24
C ALA A 231 16.28 2.20 18.01
N GLU A 232 16.38 3.07 19.04
CA GLU A 232 17.58 3.26 19.86
C GLU A 232 17.99 2.01 20.62
N ARG A 233 17.02 1.17 21.04
CA ARG A 233 17.28 -0.10 21.69
C ARG A 233 17.62 -1.23 20.73
N GLY A 234 17.69 -0.95 19.42
CA GLY A 234 18.05 -1.90 18.38
C GLY A 234 16.97 -2.95 18.10
N TRP A 235 15.70 -2.61 18.33
CA TRP A 235 14.57 -3.43 17.93
C TRP A 235 14.30 -3.31 16.43
N GLN A 236 13.70 -4.35 15.84
CA GLN A 236 13.32 -4.39 14.43
C GLN A 236 11.85 -4.76 14.27
N TYR A 237 11.15 -4.04 13.39
CA TYR A 237 9.80 -4.35 12.97
C TYR A 237 9.84 -5.13 11.65
N THR A 238 9.31 -6.35 11.62
CA THR A 238 9.41 -7.26 10.48
C THR A 238 8.02 -7.69 10.00
N ILE A 239 7.81 -7.66 8.70
CA ILE A 239 6.65 -8.28 8.05
C ILE A 239 7.12 -9.61 7.50
N ASP A 240 6.63 -10.75 8.08
CA ASP A 240 7.07 -12.12 7.74
C ASP A 240 5.92 -13.12 7.95
N TYR A 241 5.19 -13.39 6.87
CA TYR A 241 4.04 -14.29 6.89
C TYR A 241 4.46 -15.74 7.13
N ALA A 242 5.58 -16.15 6.54
CA ALA A 242 6.07 -17.52 6.66
C ALA A 242 6.50 -17.85 8.10
N TYR A 243 7.12 -16.90 8.80
CA TYR A 243 7.49 -17.06 10.20
C TYR A 243 6.23 -17.24 11.07
N LEU A 244 5.22 -16.37 10.93
CA LEU A 244 4.03 -16.43 11.76
C LEU A 244 3.12 -17.62 11.42
N ALA A 245 3.11 -18.09 10.18
CA ALA A 245 2.43 -19.33 9.82
C ALA A 245 3.04 -20.54 10.57
N ARG A 246 4.38 -20.67 10.57
CA ARG A 246 5.07 -21.72 11.35
C ARG A 246 4.79 -21.60 12.85
N LEU A 247 4.87 -20.37 13.40
CA LEU A 247 4.59 -20.13 14.80
C LEU A 247 3.16 -20.50 15.19
N SER A 248 2.20 -20.25 14.29
CA SER A 248 0.81 -20.63 14.46
C SER A 248 0.62 -22.15 14.52
N GLU A 249 1.32 -22.89 13.65
CA GLU A 249 1.34 -24.36 13.67
C GLU A 249 1.96 -24.90 14.95
N GLU A 250 3.13 -24.40 15.35
CA GLU A 250 3.85 -24.81 16.56
C GLU A 250 3.03 -24.60 17.84
N ARG A 251 2.31 -23.47 17.91
CA ARG A 251 1.49 -23.11 19.08
C ARG A 251 0.05 -23.63 19.01
N ASN A 252 -0.34 -24.23 17.90
CA ASN A 252 -1.72 -24.64 17.61
C ASN A 252 -2.75 -23.51 17.86
N MET A 253 -2.39 -22.28 17.45
CA MET A 253 -3.22 -21.10 17.56
C MET A 253 -2.84 -20.08 16.47
N SER A 254 -3.82 -19.25 16.04
CA SER A 254 -3.57 -18.22 15.05
C SER A 254 -2.69 -17.09 15.63
N CYS A 255 -1.50 -16.92 15.09
CA CYS A 255 -0.58 -15.84 15.44
C CYS A 255 -0.47 -14.87 14.24
N ILE A 256 -0.96 -13.64 14.40
CA ILE A 256 -0.85 -12.57 13.39
C ILE A 256 0.20 -11.53 13.76
N GLY A 257 0.74 -11.62 14.97
CA GLY A 257 1.84 -10.84 15.51
C GLY A 257 2.62 -11.66 16.53
N ALA A 258 3.86 -11.29 16.77
CA ALA A 258 4.71 -11.88 17.81
C ALA A 258 5.82 -10.92 18.21
N THR A 259 5.98 -10.70 19.51
CA THR A 259 7.09 -9.96 20.10
C THR A 259 8.11 -10.93 20.69
N ASN A 260 9.36 -10.80 20.25
CA ASN A 260 10.49 -11.61 20.76
C ASN A 260 11.50 -10.70 21.43
N TYR A 261 11.53 -10.71 22.75
CA TYR A 261 12.43 -9.89 23.57
C TYR A 261 13.91 -10.28 23.39
N GLY A 262 14.20 -11.58 23.21
CA GLY A 262 15.56 -12.09 23.05
C GLY A 262 16.24 -11.63 21.77
N SER A 263 15.49 -11.63 20.66
CA SER A 263 15.98 -11.13 19.37
C SER A 263 15.65 -9.64 19.12
N ARG A 264 14.93 -9.01 20.04
CA ARG A 264 14.43 -7.61 19.90
C ARG A 264 13.69 -7.39 18.58
N GLN A 265 12.69 -8.21 18.35
CA GLN A 265 11.95 -8.21 17.11
C GLN A 265 10.45 -8.26 17.35
N ILE A 266 9.72 -7.35 16.69
CA ILE A 266 8.30 -7.46 16.46
C ILE A 266 8.11 -8.03 15.05
N THR A 267 7.35 -9.12 14.92
CA THR A 267 7.00 -9.70 13.63
C THR A 267 5.49 -9.69 13.46
N VAL A 268 5.01 -9.24 12.30
CA VAL A 268 3.58 -9.16 12.00
C VAL A 268 3.27 -9.76 10.63
N SER A 269 2.06 -10.33 10.48
CA SER A 269 1.46 -10.72 9.20
C SER A 269 0.21 -9.88 8.87
N SER A 270 -0.23 -9.05 9.81
CA SER A 270 -1.35 -8.14 9.65
C SER A 270 -1.02 -6.81 10.30
N ALA A 271 -1.32 -5.71 9.62
CA ALA A 271 -1.14 -4.37 10.16
C ALA A 271 -1.89 -4.17 11.50
N GLY A 272 -3.06 -4.81 11.65
CA GLY A 272 -3.87 -4.71 12.87
C GLY A 272 -3.22 -5.28 14.14
N ALA A 273 -2.12 -6.07 14.02
CA ALA A 273 -1.37 -6.54 15.18
C ALA A 273 -0.37 -5.49 15.71
N THR A 274 0.00 -4.49 14.91
CA THR A 274 1.10 -3.56 15.18
C THR A 274 1.02 -2.90 16.55
N VAL A 275 -0.12 -2.26 16.86
CA VAL A 275 -0.28 -1.53 18.13
C VAL A 275 -0.20 -2.49 19.33
N HIS A 276 -0.75 -3.69 19.21
CA HIS A 276 -0.70 -4.71 20.24
C HIS A 276 0.74 -5.17 20.52
N GLU A 277 1.50 -5.47 19.49
CA GLU A 277 2.90 -5.88 19.64
C GLU A 277 3.79 -4.75 20.22
N PHE A 278 3.48 -3.49 19.87
CA PHE A 278 4.11 -2.35 20.53
C PHE A 278 3.67 -2.18 22.00
N GLY A 279 2.51 -2.70 22.39
CA GLY A 279 2.10 -2.81 23.79
C GLY A 279 3.04 -3.71 24.59
N HIS A 280 3.47 -4.85 24.02
CA HIS A 280 4.49 -5.71 24.61
C HIS A 280 5.86 -5.04 24.69
N PHE A 281 6.24 -4.29 23.63
CA PHE A 281 7.47 -3.50 23.69
C PHE A 281 7.41 -2.43 24.78
N LEU A 282 6.28 -1.72 24.91
CA LEU A 282 6.09 -0.73 25.97
C LEU A 282 6.20 -1.36 27.36
N ASP A 283 5.63 -2.54 27.56
CA ASP A 283 5.75 -3.30 28.81
C ASP A 283 7.22 -3.59 29.15
N GLU A 284 8.01 -4.07 28.18
CA GLU A 284 9.46 -4.26 28.35
C GLU A 284 10.19 -2.95 28.60
N LEU A 285 9.88 -1.92 27.85
CA LEU A 285 10.49 -0.59 27.98
C LEU A 285 10.34 -0.02 29.39
N MET A 286 9.18 -0.28 30.03
CA MET A 286 8.83 0.19 31.38
C MET A 286 9.23 -0.81 32.49
N GLY A 287 9.93 -1.89 32.18
CA GLY A 287 10.38 -2.87 33.15
C GLY A 287 9.30 -3.88 33.58
N PHE A 288 8.38 -4.21 32.69
CA PHE A 288 7.28 -5.17 32.85
C PHE A 288 6.28 -4.80 33.96
N PRO A 289 5.66 -3.61 33.92
CA PRO A 289 4.60 -3.24 34.86
C PRO A 289 3.42 -4.20 34.84
N SER A 290 3.15 -4.87 33.70
CA SER A 290 2.15 -5.93 33.62
C SER A 290 2.30 -6.99 34.72
N GLN A 291 3.54 -7.34 35.05
CA GLN A 291 3.88 -8.38 36.04
C GLN A 291 4.02 -7.83 37.46
N THR A 292 4.38 -6.55 37.62
CA THR A 292 4.75 -5.97 38.92
C THR A 292 3.66 -5.16 39.57
N GLU A 293 2.77 -4.55 38.77
CA GLU A 293 1.74 -3.61 39.30
C GLU A 293 0.41 -4.27 39.66
N GLY A 294 0.21 -5.55 39.33
CA GLY A 294 -0.99 -6.28 39.65
C GLY A 294 -2.24 -5.91 38.84
N PHE A 295 -2.09 -5.26 37.72
CA PHE A 295 -3.20 -4.81 36.85
C PHE A 295 -4.15 -5.96 36.46
N TYR A 296 -3.59 -7.03 35.94
CA TYR A 296 -4.36 -8.19 35.47
C TYR A 296 -5.14 -8.85 36.61
N GLN A 297 -4.49 -9.08 37.72
CA GLN A 297 -5.07 -9.79 38.90
C GLN A 297 -6.24 -9.01 39.51
N GLU A 298 -6.14 -7.68 39.50
CA GLU A 298 -7.14 -6.82 40.13
C GLU A 298 -8.25 -6.36 39.20
N GLU A 299 -7.95 -6.19 37.90
CA GLU A 299 -8.82 -5.45 36.98
C GLU A 299 -9.32 -6.24 35.78
N SER A 300 -8.70 -7.38 35.43
CA SER A 300 -9.05 -8.14 34.21
C SER A 300 -10.53 -8.55 34.17
N GLY A 301 -11.12 -8.91 35.31
CA GLY A 301 -12.52 -9.30 35.40
C GLY A 301 -13.49 -8.14 35.10
N THR A 302 -13.19 -6.93 35.57
CA THR A 302 -14.03 -5.75 35.34
C THR A 302 -13.79 -5.15 33.95
N ALA A 303 -12.58 -5.26 33.41
CA ALA A 303 -12.22 -4.80 32.08
C ALA A 303 -12.64 -5.74 30.95
N ALA A 304 -13.06 -6.97 31.26
CA ALA A 304 -13.38 -8.02 30.28
C ALA A 304 -14.41 -7.59 29.22
N ALA A 305 -15.35 -6.70 29.56
CA ALA A 305 -16.35 -6.20 28.62
C ALA A 305 -15.81 -5.14 27.63
N LEU A 306 -14.61 -4.61 27.89
CA LEU A 306 -13.98 -3.56 27.08
C LEU A 306 -12.92 -4.11 26.15
N LEU A 307 -12.28 -5.22 26.51
CA LEU A 307 -11.12 -5.80 25.86
C LEU A 307 -11.48 -7.05 25.06
N ARG A 308 -10.59 -7.47 24.17
CA ARG A 308 -10.74 -8.73 23.44
C ARG A 308 -10.59 -9.92 24.41
N PRO A 309 -11.27 -11.05 24.16
CA PRO A 309 -11.10 -12.26 25.02
C PRO A 309 -9.64 -12.70 25.17
N TYR A 310 -8.81 -12.47 24.16
CA TYR A 310 -7.37 -12.78 24.17
C TYR A 310 -6.59 -12.01 25.25
N ALA A 311 -6.99 -10.80 25.55
CA ALA A 311 -6.42 -9.98 26.64
C ALA A 311 -6.53 -10.63 28.03
N LEU A 312 -7.45 -11.57 28.18
CA LEU A 312 -7.69 -12.25 29.46
C LEU A 312 -6.86 -13.54 29.65
N THR A 313 -5.91 -13.81 28.76
CA THR A 313 -5.08 -15.02 28.82
C THR A 313 -3.94 -14.90 29.82
N ASN A 314 -3.33 -13.72 29.96
CA ASN A 314 -2.29 -13.41 30.92
C ASN A 314 -2.10 -11.89 31.08
N GLU A 315 -1.22 -11.49 32.00
CA GLU A 315 -0.95 -10.10 32.36
C GLU A 315 -0.34 -9.28 31.23
N GLN A 316 0.51 -9.88 30.41
CA GLN A 316 1.18 -9.16 29.29
C GLN A 316 0.18 -8.86 28.17
N GLU A 317 -0.67 -9.84 27.82
CA GLU A 317 -1.72 -9.64 26.83
C GLU A 317 -2.77 -8.61 27.29
N TYR A 318 -3.08 -8.63 28.60
CA TYR A 318 -3.97 -7.63 29.19
C TYR A 318 -3.39 -6.22 29.05
N PHE A 319 -2.13 -6.02 29.40
CA PHE A 319 -1.48 -4.71 29.30
C PHE A 319 -1.40 -4.23 27.84
N ALA A 320 -1.01 -5.11 26.92
CA ALA A 320 -0.93 -4.80 25.51
C ALA A 320 -2.30 -4.37 24.93
N ASP A 321 -3.38 -5.07 25.29
CA ASP A 321 -4.73 -4.71 24.86
C ASP A 321 -5.26 -3.42 25.52
N CYS A 322 -4.89 -3.15 26.76
CA CYS A 322 -5.18 -1.87 27.40
C CYS A 322 -4.47 -0.71 26.66
N PHE A 323 -3.23 -0.92 26.21
CA PHE A 323 -2.52 0.06 25.39
C PHE A 323 -3.20 0.26 24.02
N VAL A 324 -3.66 -0.83 23.36
CA VAL A 324 -4.48 -0.72 22.14
C VAL A 324 -5.74 0.10 22.39
N TYR A 325 -6.45 -0.19 23.48
CA TYR A 325 -7.67 0.54 23.84
C TYR A 325 -7.37 2.03 24.08
N TRP A 326 -6.30 2.34 24.81
CA TRP A 326 -5.84 3.71 25.07
C TRP A 326 -5.62 4.46 23.77
N LEU A 327 -4.76 3.99 22.88
CA LEU A 327 -4.43 4.69 21.64
C LEU A 327 -5.63 4.79 20.68
N THR A 328 -6.56 3.83 20.74
CA THR A 328 -7.74 3.84 19.87
C THR A 328 -8.78 4.86 20.35
N TYR A 329 -8.93 5.05 21.66
CA TYR A 329 -10.07 5.79 22.22
C TYR A 329 -9.67 6.97 23.10
N ARG A 330 -8.40 7.37 23.19
CA ARG A 330 -7.95 8.46 24.05
C ARG A 330 -8.69 9.79 23.84
N ASP A 331 -9.21 10.01 22.62
CA ASP A 331 -9.98 11.22 22.28
C ASP A 331 -11.51 11.02 22.49
N ASP A 332 -11.96 9.83 22.87
CA ASP A 332 -13.35 9.52 23.21
C ASP A 332 -13.53 9.52 24.73
N SER A 333 -14.06 10.62 25.27
CA SER A 333 -14.24 10.79 26.70
C SER A 333 -15.15 9.71 27.35
N LYS A 334 -16.12 9.15 26.62
CA LYS A 334 -17.01 8.09 27.14
C LYS A 334 -16.26 6.76 27.24
N LYS A 335 -15.49 6.42 26.23
CA LYS A 335 -14.66 5.22 26.23
C LYS A 335 -13.59 5.29 27.30
N MET A 336 -12.93 6.45 27.44
CA MET A 336 -11.94 6.64 28.49
C MET A 336 -12.52 6.61 29.90
N ALA A 337 -13.73 7.16 30.13
CA ALA A 337 -14.44 7.03 31.39
C ALA A 337 -14.78 5.56 31.68
N SER A 338 -15.16 4.76 30.66
CA SER A 338 -15.39 3.35 30.83
C SER A 338 -14.13 2.59 31.24
N LEU A 339 -12.99 2.88 30.62
CA LEU A 339 -11.69 2.30 31.01
C LEU A 339 -11.32 2.70 32.43
N CYS A 340 -11.43 3.99 32.79
CA CYS A 340 -11.17 4.50 34.14
C CYS A 340 -12.02 3.79 35.21
N SER A 341 -13.29 3.50 34.90
CA SER A 341 -14.19 2.78 35.81
C SER A 341 -13.87 1.30 35.93
N ALA A 342 -13.50 0.64 34.84
CA ALA A 342 -13.28 -0.81 34.79
C ALA A 342 -11.86 -1.22 35.17
N ALA A 343 -10.87 -0.37 34.90
CA ALA A 343 -9.45 -0.60 35.10
C ALA A 343 -8.74 0.67 35.62
N PRO A 344 -9.07 1.16 36.84
CA PRO A 344 -8.59 2.45 37.35
C PRO A 344 -7.08 2.52 37.53
N LYS A 345 -6.41 1.44 37.93
CA LYS A 345 -4.93 1.38 38.08
C LYS A 345 -4.25 1.47 36.73
N THR A 346 -4.67 0.62 35.78
CA THR A 346 -4.13 0.62 34.41
C THR A 346 -4.37 1.97 33.75
N TYR A 347 -5.57 2.54 33.91
CA TYR A 347 -5.90 3.87 33.40
C TYR A 347 -4.96 4.93 33.98
N ALA A 348 -4.78 4.96 35.29
CA ALA A 348 -3.91 5.94 35.97
C ALA A 348 -2.45 5.78 35.52
N TYR A 349 -1.99 4.56 35.33
CA TYR A 349 -0.65 4.25 34.87
C TYR A 349 -0.41 4.78 33.45
N LEU A 350 -1.29 4.43 32.50
CA LEU A 350 -1.17 4.89 31.10
C LEU A 350 -1.29 6.42 30.99
N LEU A 351 -2.17 7.04 31.78
CA LEU A 351 -2.29 8.50 31.87
C LEU A 351 -0.99 9.15 32.37
N ALA A 352 -0.36 8.56 33.38
CA ALA A 352 0.92 9.03 33.89
C ALA A 352 2.03 8.90 32.85
N LEU A 353 2.11 7.77 32.14
CA LEU A 353 3.07 7.58 31.05
C LEU A 353 2.88 8.60 29.93
N GLU A 354 1.65 8.82 29.49
CA GLU A 354 1.36 9.82 28.45
C GLU A 354 1.75 11.22 28.91
N SER A 355 1.43 11.60 30.16
CA SER A 355 1.81 12.89 30.72
C SER A 355 3.32 13.11 30.85
N GLN A 356 4.09 12.02 30.94
CA GLN A 356 5.56 11.99 30.98
C GLN A 356 6.17 11.72 29.60
N ASN A 357 5.39 11.93 28.54
CA ASN A 357 5.83 11.70 27.16
C ASN A 357 6.36 10.28 26.91
N TRP A 358 5.73 9.28 27.54
CA TRP A 358 6.04 7.84 27.36
C TRP A 358 7.48 7.46 27.72
N GLN A 359 8.11 8.22 28.62
CA GLN A 359 9.47 7.92 29.09
C GLN A 359 9.42 7.09 30.38
N PRO A 360 10.38 6.14 30.57
CA PRO A 360 10.55 5.50 31.87
C PRO A 360 10.75 6.54 32.98
N ALA A 361 10.24 6.26 34.17
CA ALA A 361 10.56 7.08 35.33
C ALA A 361 12.09 7.08 35.57
N ALA A 362 12.66 8.26 35.80
CA ALA A 362 14.10 8.43 35.97
C ALA A 362 14.60 7.77 37.27
#